data_deaf87c17f2cec4a4023ae81487740c7
#
_entry.id   deaf87c17f2cec4a4023ae81487740c7
#
_cell.length_a   1.000
_cell.length_b   1.000
_cell.length_c   1.000
_cell.angle_alpha   90.00
_cell.angle_beta   90.00
_cell.angle_gamma   90.00
#
_symmetry.space_group_name_H-M   'P 1'
#
loop_
_entity.id
_entity.type
_entity.pdbx_description
1 polymer ?
#
loop_
_entity_poly.entity_id
_entity_poly.type
_entity_poly.pdbx_seq_one_letter_code
_entity_poly.pdbx_strand_id
1 'polypeptide(L)'
;MFRKLFPQKIGFSLPNKIIYVFVFTLICFLLFEPITVVGDTPSKNNSLSEISTQSHSINFPINIIFELTGKSHLAIDQILFIYQVSNTNISGYNHTSITHTPMKDVDSATTDHQFTATSKLATSGSNYIPSGTSISYYFEIHHVDGQKQLSDSVSFDYLDPNYDWQKLESKTMTVFWHDISKNKIEEIVSKSETVIEKVSDLLDLKQSQSMRAVIVNTQKESLKSFPKISMSATRDNIYGGFAFHEYGVFIIRGLSVDSMIHEATHLLMNQKMNSPLSRVPAWLSEGLAMYFEIDSKHRTRTAEIGYLQKKLRPLSSMESVPGKSMDIRIFYAHSQEIVRYPVSYTHLTLPTKA
;
A
#
# COMPACT_ATOMS: atom_id res chain seq x y z
N MET A 1 -25.41 -23.46 -15.34
CA MET A 1 -24.98 -24.22 -16.52
C MET A 1 -23.47 -24.50 -16.54
N PHE A 2 -22.81 -24.58 -15.36
CA PHE A 2 -21.35 -24.84 -15.25
C PHE A 2 -21.03 -26.09 -14.42
N ARG A 3 -21.96 -27.04 -14.30
CA ARG A 3 -21.79 -28.27 -13.46
C ARG A 3 -21.59 -29.57 -14.26
N LYS A 4 -21.22 -29.51 -15.53
CA LYS A 4 -21.09 -30.70 -16.39
C LYS A 4 -19.74 -30.91 -17.08
N LEU A 5 -18.64 -30.39 -16.52
CA LEU A 5 -17.31 -30.55 -17.15
C LEU A 5 -16.23 -31.18 -16.27
N PHE A 6 -16.58 -31.93 -15.23
CA PHE A 6 -15.57 -32.78 -14.59
C PHE A 6 -16.11 -34.18 -14.40
N PRO A 7 -15.56 -35.17 -15.12
CA PRO A 7 -15.82 -36.58 -14.88
C PRO A 7 -14.87 -37.14 -13.82
N GLN A 8 -15.42 -37.99 -12.98
CA GLN A 8 -14.82 -39.08 -12.24
C GLN A 8 -13.86 -38.81 -11.08
N LYS A 9 -14.34 -39.31 -9.94
CA LYS A 9 -13.58 -39.63 -8.74
C LYS A 9 -12.43 -40.61 -9.10
N ILE A 10 -11.20 -40.15 -8.98
CA ILE A 10 -10.03 -41.02 -8.90
C ILE A 10 -9.85 -41.34 -7.43
N GLY A 11 -10.16 -42.58 -7.04
CA GLY A 11 -9.84 -43.11 -5.72
C GLY A 11 -8.34 -43.36 -5.64
N PHE A 12 -7.64 -42.54 -4.86
CA PHE A 12 -6.25 -42.77 -4.47
C PHE A 12 -6.23 -43.63 -3.19
N SER A 13 -5.85 -44.89 -3.33
CA SER A 13 -5.41 -45.73 -2.23
C SER A 13 -4.00 -45.30 -1.86
N LEU A 14 -3.82 -44.74 -0.67
CA LEU A 14 -2.51 -44.39 -0.12
C LEU A 14 -1.80 -45.62 0.43
N PRO A 15 -0.56 -45.89 0.03
CA PRO A 15 0.19 -47.03 0.54
C PRO A 15 0.61 -46.81 2.00
N ASN A 16 0.53 -47.88 2.81
CA ASN A 16 0.80 -47.90 4.28
C ASN A 16 2.15 -47.36 4.73
N LYS A 17 3.05 -46.97 3.82
CA LYS A 17 4.35 -46.35 4.18
C LYS A 17 4.29 -44.89 4.56
N ILE A 18 3.20 -44.18 4.23
CA ILE A 18 3.07 -42.73 4.56
C ILE A 18 2.68 -42.51 6.04
N ILE A 19 2.04 -43.48 6.66
CA ILE A 19 1.61 -43.41 8.07
C ILE A 19 2.81 -43.37 9.02
N TYR A 20 3.91 -44.04 8.70
CA TYR A 20 5.11 -44.05 9.54
C TYR A 20 5.90 -42.73 9.54
N VAL A 21 5.83 -41.98 8.48
CA VAL A 21 6.51 -40.66 8.39
C VAL A 21 5.75 -39.60 9.21
N PHE A 22 4.43 -39.66 9.25
CA PHE A 22 3.62 -38.72 10.05
C PHE A 22 3.70 -38.98 11.55
N VAL A 23 3.86 -40.23 11.98
CA VAL A 23 4.02 -40.57 13.42
C VAL A 23 5.41 -40.16 13.91
N PHE A 24 6.45 -40.28 13.07
CA PHE A 24 7.83 -39.90 13.47
C PHE A 24 7.99 -38.36 13.56
N THR A 25 7.34 -37.59 12.70
CA THR A 25 7.33 -36.12 12.78
C THR A 25 6.53 -35.63 13.98
N LEU A 26 5.46 -36.31 14.39
CA LEU A 26 4.66 -35.92 15.55
C LEU A 26 5.40 -36.21 16.89
N ILE A 27 6.18 -37.26 16.95
CA ILE A 27 6.98 -37.61 18.17
C ILE A 27 8.17 -36.67 18.34
N CYS A 28 8.78 -36.18 17.27
CA CYS A 28 9.81 -35.13 17.35
C CYS A 28 9.29 -33.77 17.84
N PHE A 29 7.99 -33.47 17.65
CA PHE A 29 7.40 -32.24 18.16
C PHE A 29 7.07 -32.26 19.65
N LEU A 30 6.96 -33.44 20.27
CA LEU A 30 6.62 -33.59 21.70
C LEU A 30 7.84 -33.63 22.63
N LEU A 31 9.08 -33.63 22.09
CA LEU A 31 10.31 -33.61 22.88
C LEU A 31 11.06 -32.27 22.87
N PHE A 32 10.53 -31.25 22.21
CA PHE A 32 11.02 -29.89 22.37
C PHE A 32 10.14 -29.17 23.39
N GLU A 33 10.55 -29.24 24.65
CA GLU A 33 10.11 -28.25 25.63
C GLU A 33 10.50 -26.87 25.11
N PRO A 34 9.58 -25.89 25.14
CA PRO A 34 9.96 -24.53 24.84
C PRO A 34 11.00 -24.10 25.84
N ILE A 35 12.23 -23.92 25.41
CA ILE A 35 13.21 -23.18 26.19
C ILE A 35 12.58 -21.81 26.41
N THR A 36 11.98 -21.60 27.57
CA THR A 36 11.69 -20.28 28.08
C THR A 36 13.04 -19.59 28.21
N VAL A 37 13.44 -18.87 27.17
CA VAL A 37 14.44 -17.83 27.32
C VAL A 37 13.79 -16.83 28.28
N VAL A 38 14.13 -16.98 29.56
CA VAL A 38 13.96 -15.91 30.54
C VAL A 38 14.78 -14.77 29.94
N GLY A 39 14.09 -13.88 29.25
CA GLY A 39 14.68 -12.63 28.81
C GLY A 39 15.13 -11.92 30.08
N ASP A 40 16.42 -11.86 30.30
CA ASP A 40 16.97 -10.91 31.24
C ASP A 40 16.35 -9.58 30.88
N THR A 41 15.59 -9.03 31.83
CA THR A 41 15.19 -7.62 31.77
C THR A 41 16.46 -6.84 31.49
N PRO A 42 16.54 -6.05 30.41
CA PRO A 42 17.75 -5.29 30.15
C PRO A 42 17.99 -4.42 31.38
N SER A 43 19.03 -4.77 32.12
CA SER A 43 19.59 -3.94 33.16
C SER A 43 19.80 -2.57 32.54
N LYS A 44 19.25 -1.54 33.18
CA LYS A 44 19.44 -0.14 32.85
C LYS A 44 20.90 0.22 33.13
N ASN A 45 21.84 -0.19 32.24
CA ASN A 45 23.25 0.11 32.42
C ASN A 45 23.98 0.19 31.10
N ASN A 46 24.56 1.36 30.89
CA ASN A 46 25.57 1.73 29.91
C ASN A 46 25.13 1.54 28.46
N SER A 47 24.33 2.51 27.98
CA SER A 47 24.17 2.68 26.54
C SER A 47 25.56 2.89 25.93
N LEU A 48 25.96 2.01 24.99
CA LEU A 48 27.25 2.06 24.29
C LEU A 48 27.40 3.39 23.54
N SER A 49 26.26 3.92 23.08
CA SER A 49 26.14 5.23 22.47
C SER A 49 24.96 5.97 23.06
N GLU A 50 25.14 7.26 23.32
CA GLU A 50 24.08 8.18 23.69
C GLU A 50 23.51 8.83 22.43
N ILE A 51 22.27 8.46 22.06
CA ILE A 51 21.58 9.03 20.92
C ILE A 51 21.02 10.39 21.32
N SER A 52 21.46 11.44 20.65
CA SER A 52 21.02 12.82 20.92
C SER A 52 19.78 13.19 20.13
N THR A 53 19.76 12.88 18.80
CA THR A 53 18.60 13.15 17.95
C THR A 53 18.43 12.03 16.92
N GLN A 54 17.17 11.74 16.60
CA GLN A 54 16.75 10.91 15.49
C GLN A 54 15.65 11.64 14.75
N SER A 55 15.87 11.95 13.48
CA SER A 55 14.97 12.78 12.69
C SER A 55 14.87 12.35 11.24
N HIS A 56 13.85 12.87 10.56
CA HIS A 56 13.74 12.75 9.11
C HIS A 56 13.23 14.06 8.51
N SER A 57 13.58 14.30 7.26
CA SER A 57 13.09 15.43 6.46
C SER A 57 12.61 14.96 5.11
N ILE A 58 11.43 15.42 4.70
CA ILE A 58 10.77 15.00 3.46
C ILE A 58 11.00 16.08 2.39
N ASN A 59 11.72 15.72 1.34
CA ASN A 59 11.84 16.51 0.11
C ASN A 59 10.88 15.94 -0.94
N PHE A 60 9.60 16.27 -0.77
CA PHE A 60 8.51 15.70 -1.56
C PHE A 60 8.51 16.20 -3.02
N PRO A 61 8.33 15.36 -4.03
CA PRO A 61 8.14 13.90 -3.99
C PRO A 61 9.44 13.11 -4.24
N ILE A 62 10.62 13.69 -4.03
CA ILE A 62 11.90 13.17 -4.56
C ILE A 62 12.54 12.15 -3.63
N ASN A 63 12.66 12.47 -2.35
CA ASN A 63 13.32 11.61 -1.37
C ASN A 63 13.00 12.02 0.08
N ILE A 64 13.39 11.15 1.00
CA ILE A 64 13.40 11.39 2.44
C ILE A 64 14.84 11.25 2.91
N ILE A 65 15.29 12.18 3.74
CA ILE A 65 16.59 12.15 4.39
C ILE A 65 16.38 11.80 5.84
N PHE A 66 17.12 10.84 6.36
CA PHE A 66 17.09 10.39 7.74
C PHE A 66 18.43 10.71 8.40
N GLU A 67 18.39 11.16 9.63
CA GLU A 67 19.57 11.56 10.36
C GLU A 67 19.52 11.02 11.80
N LEU A 68 20.64 10.47 12.25
CA LEU A 68 20.89 10.06 13.62
C LEU A 68 22.15 10.78 14.12
N THR A 69 22.05 11.47 15.25
CA THR A 69 23.21 12.07 15.89
C THR A 69 23.38 11.54 17.31
N GLY A 70 24.59 11.46 17.78
CA GLY A 70 24.88 10.97 19.11
C GLY A 70 26.34 11.05 19.48
N LYS A 71 26.65 10.49 20.65
CA LYS A 71 28.01 10.31 21.17
C LYS A 71 28.25 8.84 21.41
N SER A 72 29.44 8.35 21.17
CA SER A 72 29.82 6.98 21.45
C SER A 72 31.14 6.92 22.20
N HIS A 73 31.18 6.10 23.23
CA HIS A 73 32.40 5.78 23.98
C HIS A 73 33.25 4.73 23.26
N LEU A 74 32.62 3.94 22.37
CA LEU A 74 33.27 2.91 21.56
C LEU A 74 33.34 3.35 20.11
N ALA A 75 34.37 2.92 19.42
CA ALA A 75 34.46 3.17 17.98
C ALA A 75 33.29 2.46 17.24
N ILE A 76 32.67 3.18 16.35
CA ILE A 76 31.57 2.69 15.52
C ILE A 76 32.19 2.11 14.23
N ASP A 77 31.83 0.87 13.90
CA ASP A 77 32.21 0.19 12.67
C ASP A 77 31.29 0.61 11.52
N GLN A 78 29.95 0.50 11.73
CA GLN A 78 28.94 0.91 10.78
C GLN A 78 27.62 1.27 11.47
N ILE A 79 26.80 2.06 10.76
CA ILE A 79 25.41 2.30 11.15
C ILE A 79 24.54 1.92 9.97
N LEU A 80 23.57 1.02 10.20
CA LEU A 80 22.59 0.64 9.21
C LEU A 80 21.28 1.42 9.45
N PHE A 81 20.73 1.98 8.42
CA PHE A 81 19.36 2.52 8.40
C PHE A 81 18.41 1.42 7.96
N ILE A 82 17.46 1.06 8.81
CA ILE A 82 16.47 0.00 8.55
C ILE A 82 15.11 0.64 8.49
N TYR A 83 14.35 0.32 7.46
CA TYR A 83 13.01 0.86 7.27
C TYR A 83 12.03 -0.21 6.82
N GLN A 84 10.76 0.02 7.13
CA GLN A 84 9.64 -0.77 6.68
C GLN A 84 8.54 0.15 6.14
N VAL A 85 7.99 -0.24 5.01
CA VAL A 85 6.85 0.43 4.40
C VAL A 85 5.59 -0.35 4.76
N SER A 86 4.62 0.30 5.40
CA SER A 86 3.38 -0.35 5.86
C SER A 86 2.60 -1.00 4.73
N ASN A 87 1.86 -2.04 5.08
CA ASN A 87 1.07 -2.88 4.19
C ASN A 87 1.87 -3.59 3.10
N THR A 88 3.19 -3.44 3.12
CA THR A 88 4.08 -4.21 2.27
C THR A 88 4.96 -5.09 3.15
N ASN A 89 5.44 -6.20 2.59
CA ASN A 89 6.54 -6.96 3.19
C ASN A 89 7.91 -6.34 2.83
N ILE A 90 7.91 -5.10 2.34
CA ILE A 90 9.12 -4.40 1.95
C ILE A 90 9.75 -3.83 3.21
N SER A 91 10.74 -4.54 3.71
CA SER A 91 11.74 -3.99 4.61
C SER A 91 13.04 -3.84 3.82
N GLY A 92 13.69 -2.71 3.99
CA GLY A 92 14.97 -2.44 3.35
C GLY A 92 15.98 -1.97 4.37
N TYR A 93 17.24 -2.08 4.03
CA TYR A 93 18.32 -1.46 4.77
C TYR A 93 19.25 -0.69 3.83
N ASN A 94 19.82 0.38 4.32
CA ASN A 94 20.86 1.13 3.64
C ASN A 94 22.02 1.36 4.60
N HIS A 95 23.25 1.34 4.08
CA HIS A 95 24.38 1.87 4.82
C HIS A 95 24.25 3.39 4.94
N THR A 96 24.62 3.92 6.09
CA THR A 96 24.62 5.36 6.32
C THR A 96 25.99 5.96 5.94
N SER A 97 25.97 7.22 5.57
CA SER A 97 27.18 8.04 5.55
C SER A 97 27.42 8.54 6.97
N ILE A 98 28.57 8.19 7.56
CA ILE A 98 28.92 8.55 8.93
C ILE A 98 29.95 9.67 8.91
N THR A 99 29.70 10.75 9.63
CA THR A 99 30.66 11.82 9.88
C THR A 99 31.02 11.82 11.36
N HIS A 100 32.30 11.70 11.66
CA HIS A 100 32.82 11.77 13.01
C HIS A 100 33.40 13.17 13.26
N THR A 101 33.02 13.80 14.37
CA THR A 101 33.65 15.04 14.83
C THR A 101 34.38 14.73 16.13
N PRO A 102 35.71 14.84 16.17
CA PRO A 102 36.46 14.64 17.42
C PRO A 102 36.07 15.75 18.40
N MET A 103 35.67 15.36 19.61
CA MET A 103 35.50 16.35 20.67
C MET A 103 36.88 16.82 21.16
N LYS A 104 37.10 18.11 21.09
CA LYS A 104 38.26 18.78 21.69
C LYS A 104 37.96 19.06 23.17
N ASP A 105 37.88 18.08 24.02
CA ASP A 105 37.95 18.27 25.46
C ASP A 105 39.32 17.83 25.96
N VAL A 106 40.04 18.81 26.46
CA VAL A 106 41.48 18.75 26.79
C VAL A 106 41.76 17.98 28.07
N ASP A 107 40.76 17.57 28.86
CA ASP A 107 40.97 17.04 30.22
C ASP A 107 40.29 15.73 30.61
N SER A 108 39.70 14.96 29.67
CA SER A 108 39.12 13.67 30.05
C SER A 108 39.81 12.48 29.30
N ALA A 109 40.15 11.46 30.07
CA ALA A 109 40.75 10.20 29.56
C ALA A 109 39.76 9.33 28.76
N THR A 110 38.54 9.81 28.50
CA THR A 110 37.52 9.16 27.69
C THR A 110 37.40 9.88 26.36
N THR A 111 37.77 9.22 25.29
CA THR A 111 37.61 9.72 23.91
C THR A 111 36.19 9.52 23.43
N ASP A 112 35.27 10.40 23.85
CA ASP A 112 33.92 10.41 23.30
C ASP A 112 33.98 10.94 21.87
N HIS A 113 33.40 10.18 20.96
CA HIS A 113 33.27 10.56 19.55
C HIS A 113 31.84 10.98 19.27
N GLN A 114 31.64 12.24 18.87
CA GLN A 114 30.36 12.66 18.31
C GLN A 114 30.23 12.11 16.90
N PHE A 115 29.07 11.56 16.58
CA PHE A 115 28.78 11.04 15.23
C PHE A 115 27.46 11.62 14.69
N THR A 116 27.41 11.71 13.36
CA THR A 116 26.20 11.97 12.57
C THR A 116 26.13 10.92 11.48
N ALA A 117 25.06 10.17 11.47
CA ALA A 117 24.78 9.17 10.43
C ALA A 117 23.61 9.64 9.57
N THR A 118 23.77 9.64 8.26
CA THR A 118 22.76 10.10 7.31
C THR A 118 22.44 9.02 6.30
N SER A 119 21.16 8.80 6.03
CA SER A 119 20.67 7.91 4.97
C SER A 119 19.63 8.61 4.12
N LYS A 120 19.45 8.14 2.88
CA LYS A 120 18.51 8.71 1.91
C LYS A 120 17.66 7.61 1.29
N LEU A 121 16.34 7.78 1.36
CA LEU A 121 15.36 6.92 0.70
C LEU A 121 14.76 7.68 -0.50
N ALA A 122 15.00 7.18 -1.71
CA ALA A 122 14.36 7.73 -2.91
C ALA A 122 12.87 7.35 -2.93
N THR A 123 12.00 8.31 -3.30
CA THR A 123 10.54 8.14 -3.33
C THR A 123 9.93 8.48 -4.68
N SER A 124 10.74 8.55 -5.73
CA SER A 124 10.31 8.89 -7.09
C SER A 124 10.92 7.97 -8.15
N GLY A 125 10.42 8.03 -9.36
CA GLY A 125 10.89 7.20 -10.47
C GLY A 125 10.56 5.73 -10.25
N SER A 126 11.56 4.83 -10.38
CA SER A 126 11.42 3.40 -10.13
C SER A 126 11.17 3.06 -8.65
N ASN A 127 11.52 3.96 -7.75
CA ASN A 127 11.35 3.80 -6.29
C ASN A 127 10.15 4.61 -5.77
N TYR A 128 9.16 4.85 -6.64
CA TYR A 128 8.00 5.65 -6.27
C TYR A 128 7.27 5.06 -5.05
N ILE A 129 7.10 5.90 -4.04
CA ILE A 129 6.28 5.63 -2.86
C ILE A 129 5.10 6.60 -2.90
N PRO A 130 3.85 6.12 -2.87
CA PRO A 130 2.69 7.00 -2.90
C PRO A 130 2.55 7.83 -1.63
N SER A 131 2.08 9.07 -1.78
CA SER A 131 1.68 9.91 -0.66
C SER A 131 0.62 9.20 0.18
N GLY A 132 0.69 9.34 1.51
CA GLY A 132 -0.20 8.63 2.44
C GLY A 132 0.36 7.29 2.94
N THR A 133 1.48 6.83 2.41
CA THR A 133 2.14 5.63 2.91
C THR A 133 2.71 5.87 4.31
N SER A 134 2.52 4.93 5.23
CA SER A 134 3.18 4.97 6.53
C SER A 134 4.54 4.28 6.43
N ILE A 135 5.56 4.93 6.95
CA ILE A 135 6.94 4.44 6.96
C ILE A 135 7.42 4.39 8.40
N SER A 136 7.97 3.25 8.82
CA SER A 136 8.68 3.11 10.09
C SER A 136 10.16 2.89 9.84
N TYR A 137 10.99 3.39 10.74
CA TYR A 137 12.43 3.23 10.62
C TYR A 137 13.13 3.26 11.97
N TYR A 138 14.32 2.68 11.99
CA TYR A 138 15.28 2.76 13.10
C TYR A 138 16.69 2.61 12.55
N PHE A 139 17.68 2.84 13.42
CA PHE A 139 19.09 2.62 13.10
C PHE A 139 19.67 1.50 13.95
N GLU A 140 20.53 0.70 13.35
CA GLU A 140 21.32 -0.33 14.03
C GLU A 140 22.79 0.10 14.02
N ILE A 141 23.34 0.42 15.20
CA ILE A 141 24.70 0.88 15.40
C ILE A 141 25.57 -0.35 15.72
N HIS A 142 26.58 -0.59 14.94
CA HIS A 142 27.55 -1.67 15.13
C HIS A 142 28.86 -1.08 15.63
N HIS A 143 29.36 -1.58 16.75
CA HIS A 143 30.63 -1.21 17.33
C HIS A 143 31.73 -2.17 16.89
N VAL A 144 32.99 -1.71 16.90
CA VAL A 144 34.16 -2.50 16.46
C VAL A 144 34.42 -3.74 17.33
N ASP A 145 33.90 -3.77 18.55
CA ASP A 145 33.96 -4.94 19.47
C ASP A 145 32.86 -5.99 19.17
N GLY A 146 32.04 -5.78 18.14
CA GLY A 146 30.96 -6.64 17.72
C GLY A 146 29.61 -6.40 18.44
N GLN A 147 29.56 -5.48 19.39
CA GLN A 147 28.30 -5.12 20.06
C GLN A 147 27.39 -4.32 19.13
N LYS A 148 26.08 -4.48 19.32
CA LYS A 148 25.05 -3.80 18.53
C LYS A 148 24.09 -3.04 19.43
N GLN A 149 23.69 -1.87 18.98
CA GLN A 149 22.68 -1.04 19.64
C GLN A 149 21.62 -0.61 18.62
N LEU A 150 20.34 -0.68 19.01
CA LEU A 150 19.23 -0.19 18.19
C LEU A 150 18.79 1.18 18.70
N SER A 151 18.43 2.06 17.78
CA SER A 151 17.71 3.27 18.12
C SER A 151 16.21 2.97 18.32
N ASP A 152 15.47 3.95 18.82
CA ASP A 152 14.01 3.85 18.87
C ASP A 152 13.40 3.72 17.46
N SER A 153 12.29 2.99 17.36
CA SER A 153 11.52 2.93 16.12
C SER A 153 10.62 4.15 15.99
N VAL A 154 10.75 4.87 14.88
CA VAL A 154 9.94 6.04 14.55
C VAL A 154 9.04 5.72 13.36
N SER A 155 7.74 6.06 13.45
CA SER A 155 6.78 5.89 12.36
C SER A 155 6.17 7.24 11.99
N PHE A 156 5.95 7.47 10.70
CA PHE A 156 5.34 8.69 10.18
C PHE A 156 4.56 8.42 8.89
N ASP A 157 3.67 9.34 8.55
CA ASP A 157 2.91 9.32 7.32
C ASP A 157 3.65 10.14 6.25
N TYR A 158 3.99 9.52 5.10
CA TYR A 158 4.67 10.19 4.00
C TYR A 158 3.72 11.12 3.25
N LEU A 159 3.75 12.39 3.53
CA LEU A 159 2.89 13.44 2.96
C LEU A 159 3.74 14.63 2.50
N ASP A 160 3.23 15.48 1.59
CA ASP A 160 3.92 16.72 1.17
C ASP A 160 3.97 17.71 2.36
N PRO A 161 5.15 18.04 2.89
CA PRO A 161 5.27 18.90 4.10
C PRO A 161 4.89 20.37 3.86
N ASN A 162 4.55 20.75 2.64
CA ASN A 162 4.10 22.10 2.32
C ASN A 162 2.62 22.36 2.69
N TYR A 163 1.89 21.35 3.16
CA TYR A 163 0.48 21.44 3.53
C TYR A 163 0.26 21.02 4.98
N ASP A 164 -0.74 21.61 5.62
CA ASP A 164 -1.18 21.26 6.97
C ASP A 164 -2.21 20.12 6.90
N TRP A 165 -1.72 18.89 6.88
CA TRP A 165 -2.53 17.70 6.72
C TRP A 165 -3.34 17.39 7.97
N GLN A 166 -4.63 17.16 7.77
CA GLN A 166 -5.55 16.61 8.76
C GLN A 166 -5.76 15.12 8.51
N LYS A 167 -6.18 14.40 9.55
CA LYS A 167 -6.38 12.95 9.54
C LYS A 167 -7.73 12.59 10.14
N LEU A 168 -8.46 11.70 9.47
CA LEU A 168 -9.67 11.06 9.96
C LEU A 168 -9.50 9.55 9.88
N GLU A 169 -9.67 8.85 10.99
CA GLU A 169 -9.75 7.40 11.03
C GLU A 169 -11.22 6.99 11.03
N SER A 170 -11.60 6.14 10.08
CA SER A 170 -12.94 5.60 9.94
C SER A 170 -12.92 4.07 10.01
N LYS A 171 -14.07 3.43 9.82
CA LYS A 171 -14.19 1.97 9.89
C LYS A 171 -13.36 1.23 8.84
N THR A 172 -13.30 1.78 7.62
CA THR A 172 -12.67 1.11 6.47
C THR A 172 -11.37 1.74 6.03
N MET A 173 -11.12 3.01 6.40
CA MET A 173 -9.98 3.75 5.91
C MET A 173 -9.49 4.85 6.85
N THR A 174 -8.23 5.24 6.66
CA THR A 174 -7.64 6.47 7.18
C THR A 174 -7.57 7.49 6.07
N VAL A 175 -8.18 8.67 6.24
CA VAL A 175 -8.23 9.72 5.22
C VAL A 175 -7.33 10.88 5.62
N PHE A 176 -6.51 11.37 4.68
CA PHE A 176 -5.67 12.55 4.81
C PHE A 176 -6.14 13.64 3.86
N TRP A 177 -6.25 14.86 4.36
CA TRP A 177 -6.65 16.02 3.55
C TRP A 177 -6.10 17.31 4.14
N HIS A 178 -6.17 18.41 3.39
CA HIS A 178 -5.88 19.78 3.83
C HIS A 178 -6.86 20.76 3.20
N ASP A 179 -7.00 21.95 3.78
CA ASP A 179 -7.79 23.08 3.24
C ASP A 179 -9.27 22.76 2.90
N ILE A 180 -9.82 21.72 3.50
CA ILE A 180 -11.23 21.33 3.37
C ILE A 180 -11.82 21.19 4.78
N SER A 181 -13.06 21.59 4.99
CA SER A 181 -13.71 21.42 6.30
C SER A 181 -13.93 19.96 6.63
N LYS A 182 -13.70 19.57 7.89
CA LYS A 182 -13.85 18.22 8.40
C LYS A 182 -15.24 17.63 8.11
N ASN A 183 -16.31 18.44 8.28
CA ASN A 183 -17.68 17.98 8.04
C ASN A 183 -17.90 17.49 6.60
N LYS A 184 -17.28 18.14 5.59
CA LYS A 184 -17.36 17.69 4.20
C LYS A 184 -16.63 16.37 4.00
N ILE A 185 -15.50 16.18 4.67
CA ILE A 185 -14.75 14.92 4.63
C ILE A 185 -15.57 13.80 5.29
N GLU A 186 -16.13 14.03 6.45
CA GLU A 186 -16.98 13.06 7.15
C GLU A 186 -18.20 12.65 6.31
N GLU A 187 -18.81 13.60 5.61
CA GLU A 187 -19.93 13.33 4.72
C GLU A 187 -19.56 12.40 3.57
N ILE A 188 -18.46 12.68 2.84
CA ILE A 188 -18.06 11.84 1.70
C ILE A 188 -17.54 10.48 2.16
N VAL A 189 -16.84 10.41 3.28
CA VAL A 189 -16.36 9.15 3.86
C VAL A 189 -17.54 8.26 4.20
N SER A 190 -18.54 8.78 4.93
CA SER A 190 -19.74 8.03 5.30
C SER A 190 -20.51 7.50 4.07
N LYS A 191 -20.67 8.34 3.03
CA LYS A 191 -21.31 7.92 1.77
C LYS A 191 -20.51 6.83 1.06
N SER A 192 -19.21 6.97 1.02
CA SER A 192 -18.32 6.01 0.35
C SER A 192 -18.27 4.68 1.09
N GLU A 193 -18.18 4.69 2.42
CA GLU A 193 -18.13 3.48 3.25
C GLU A 193 -19.35 2.57 3.04
N THR A 194 -20.55 3.16 2.92
CA THR A 194 -21.77 2.39 2.64
C THR A 194 -21.67 1.58 1.35
N VAL A 195 -20.96 2.10 0.33
CA VAL A 195 -20.76 1.39 -0.94
C VAL A 195 -19.57 0.43 -0.84
N ILE A 196 -18.49 0.84 -0.19
CA ILE A 196 -17.28 0.02 0.03
C ILE A 196 -17.62 -1.27 0.78
N GLU A 197 -18.51 -1.22 1.77
CA GLU A 197 -19.03 -2.40 2.47
C GLU A 197 -19.76 -3.35 1.50
N LYS A 198 -20.59 -2.83 0.61
CA LYS A 198 -21.26 -3.65 -0.43
C LYS A 198 -20.26 -4.30 -1.39
N VAL A 199 -19.19 -3.59 -1.75
CA VAL A 199 -18.11 -4.15 -2.57
C VAL A 199 -17.40 -5.28 -1.82
N SER A 200 -17.09 -5.08 -0.53
CA SER A 200 -16.46 -6.09 0.32
C SER A 200 -17.34 -7.35 0.43
N ASP A 201 -18.64 -7.16 0.63
CA ASP A 201 -19.61 -8.27 0.69
C ASP A 201 -19.69 -9.03 -0.64
N LEU A 202 -19.76 -8.31 -1.78
CA LEU A 202 -19.78 -8.92 -3.11
C LEU A 202 -18.53 -9.75 -3.36
N LEU A 203 -17.39 -9.26 -2.92
CA LEU A 203 -16.10 -9.93 -3.07
C LEU A 203 -15.86 -11.02 -2.02
N ASP A 204 -16.81 -11.24 -1.07
CA ASP A 204 -16.66 -12.18 0.05
C ASP A 204 -15.34 -11.96 0.82
N LEU A 205 -15.08 -10.71 1.18
CA LEU A 205 -13.96 -10.30 2.01
C LEU A 205 -14.40 -10.31 3.47
N LYS A 206 -14.06 -11.37 4.21
CA LYS A 206 -14.44 -11.54 5.63
C LYS A 206 -13.82 -10.47 6.53
N GLN A 207 -12.63 -10.02 6.18
CA GLN A 207 -11.91 -8.96 6.87
C GLN A 207 -11.12 -8.16 5.83
N SER A 208 -11.58 -6.95 5.52
CA SER A 208 -10.82 -6.05 4.67
C SER A 208 -9.67 -5.42 5.45
N GLN A 209 -8.51 -5.29 4.81
CA GLN A 209 -7.42 -4.51 5.38
C GLN A 209 -7.79 -3.04 5.34
N SER A 210 -7.42 -2.30 6.38
CA SER A 210 -7.63 -0.85 6.43
C SER A 210 -6.90 -0.17 5.27
N MET A 211 -7.62 0.67 4.54
CA MET A 211 -7.10 1.44 3.40
C MET A 211 -6.65 2.82 3.87
N ARG A 212 -5.86 3.49 3.06
CA ARG A 212 -5.41 4.87 3.31
C ARG A 212 -5.75 5.73 2.09
N ALA A 213 -6.44 6.82 2.30
CA ALA A 213 -6.90 7.74 1.27
C ALA A 213 -6.19 9.09 1.41
N VAL A 214 -5.69 9.65 0.32
CA VAL A 214 -5.14 11.01 0.29
C VAL A 214 -5.94 11.85 -0.69
N ILE A 215 -6.46 12.98 -0.21
CA ILE A 215 -7.21 13.93 -1.03
C ILE A 215 -6.29 15.11 -1.34
N VAL A 216 -5.93 15.26 -2.62
CA VAL A 216 -5.20 16.42 -3.13
C VAL A 216 -6.17 17.38 -3.83
N ASN A 217 -6.01 18.69 -3.63
CA ASN A 217 -7.02 19.66 -4.01
C ASN A 217 -6.90 20.16 -5.45
N THR A 218 -5.69 20.19 -5.99
CA THR A 218 -5.42 20.82 -7.28
C THR A 218 -4.72 19.88 -8.26
N GLN A 219 -4.78 20.23 -9.54
CA GLN A 219 -4.02 19.54 -10.57
C GLN A 219 -2.51 19.59 -10.32
N LYS A 220 -1.99 20.71 -9.79
CA LYS A 220 -0.56 20.86 -9.48
C LYS A 220 -0.12 19.87 -8.40
N GLU A 221 -0.93 19.66 -7.38
CA GLU A 221 -0.70 18.67 -6.33
C GLU A 221 -0.77 17.25 -6.89
N SER A 222 -1.80 16.94 -7.71
CA SER A 222 -1.93 15.62 -8.31
C SER A 222 -0.73 15.27 -9.21
N LEU A 223 -0.19 16.23 -9.96
CA LEU A 223 1.01 16.01 -10.79
C LEU A 223 2.28 15.67 -9.96
N LYS A 224 2.34 16.10 -8.71
CA LYS A 224 3.42 15.73 -7.79
C LYS A 224 3.17 14.37 -7.11
N SER A 225 1.91 14.09 -6.79
CA SER A 225 1.51 12.93 -5.98
C SER A 225 1.18 11.70 -6.82
N PHE A 226 0.82 11.86 -8.08
CA PHE A 226 0.52 10.74 -8.99
C PHE A 226 1.78 10.16 -9.63
N PRO A 227 1.77 8.88 -9.98
CA PRO A 227 2.87 8.28 -10.73
C PRO A 227 2.97 8.92 -12.11
N LYS A 228 4.16 8.96 -12.68
CA LYS A 228 4.36 9.43 -14.06
C LYS A 228 3.78 8.40 -15.03
N ILE A 229 2.68 8.77 -15.66
CA ILE A 229 1.94 7.99 -16.65
C ILE A 229 2.14 8.57 -18.06
N SER A 230 1.34 8.10 -19.02
CA SER A 230 1.32 8.65 -20.39
C SER A 230 1.18 10.17 -20.39
N MET A 231 2.04 10.84 -21.16
CA MET A 231 2.02 12.32 -21.29
C MET A 231 0.66 12.86 -21.78
N SER A 232 -0.03 12.14 -22.67
CA SER A 232 -1.35 12.55 -23.18
C SER A 232 -2.41 12.47 -22.09
N ALA A 233 -2.44 11.38 -21.32
CA ALA A 233 -3.39 11.20 -20.24
C ALA A 233 -3.17 12.22 -19.10
N THR A 234 -1.92 12.54 -18.80
CA THR A 234 -1.55 13.58 -17.83
C THR A 234 -1.98 14.97 -18.30
N ARG A 235 -1.67 15.33 -19.57
CA ARG A 235 -2.06 16.63 -20.15
C ARG A 235 -3.57 16.81 -20.16
N ASP A 236 -4.32 15.79 -20.56
CA ASP A 236 -5.76 15.86 -20.73
C ASP A 236 -6.50 15.61 -19.41
N ASN A 237 -5.76 15.44 -18.30
CA ASN A 237 -6.29 15.34 -16.95
C ASN A 237 -7.36 14.27 -16.78
N ILE A 238 -7.14 13.09 -17.37
CA ILE A 238 -8.15 12.03 -17.47
C ILE A 238 -8.36 11.31 -16.15
N TYR A 239 -7.28 11.12 -15.38
CA TYR A 239 -7.33 10.37 -14.13
C TYR A 239 -7.75 11.26 -12.96
N GLY A 240 -8.78 10.81 -12.23
CA GLY A 240 -9.24 11.43 -10.99
C GLY A 240 -8.54 10.92 -9.75
N GLY A 241 -7.94 9.73 -9.82
CA GLY A 241 -7.23 9.09 -8.73
C GLY A 241 -6.32 7.96 -9.20
N PHE A 242 -5.66 7.34 -8.24
CA PHE A 242 -4.83 6.14 -8.42
C PHE A 242 -4.84 5.28 -7.15
N ALA A 243 -5.02 3.98 -7.31
CA ALA A 243 -4.91 2.99 -6.25
C ALA A 243 -3.55 2.26 -6.31
N PHE A 244 -2.90 2.12 -5.17
CA PHE A 244 -1.60 1.47 -4.99
C PHE A 244 -1.77 0.28 -4.05
N HIS A 245 -2.12 -0.86 -4.61
CA HIS A 245 -2.49 -2.04 -3.84
C HIS A 245 -1.37 -2.57 -2.93
N GLU A 246 -0.12 -2.48 -3.38
CA GLU A 246 1.05 -2.90 -2.58
C GLU A 246 1.18 -2.10 -1.28
N TYR A 247 0.72 -0.84 -1.29
CA TYR A 247 0.79 0.07 -0.15
C TYR A 247 -0.52 0.18 0.62
N GLY A 248 -1.62 -0.35 0.08
CA GLY A 248 -2.96 -0.15 0.64
C GLY A 248 -3.41 1.31 0.63
N VAL A 249 -2.87 2.11 -0.30
CA VAL A 249 -3.10 3.55 -0.41
C VAL A 249 -3.82 3.86 -1.72
N PHE A 250 -4.70 4.85 -1.71
CA PHE A 250 -5.17 5.50 -2.92
C PHE A 250 -5.13 7.02 -2.77
N ILE A 251 -4.93 7.71 -3.88
CA ILE A 251 -4.88 9.17 -3.95
C ILE A 251 -5.96 9.64 -4.91
N ILE A 252 -6.80 10.58 -4.47
CA ILE A 252 -7.82 11.20 -5.33
C ILE A 252 -7.61 12.69 -5.42
N ARG A 253 -8.00 13.27 -6.58
CA ARG A 253 -8.00 14.70 -6.77
C ARG A 253 -9.39 15.28 -6.59
N GLY A 254 -9.49 16.21 -5.65
CA GLY A 254 -10.74 16.86 -5.29
C GLY A 254 -11.65 15.98 -4.44
N LEU A 255 -12.74 16.59 -4.01
CA LEU A 255 -13.70 15.98 -3.10
C LEU A 255 -14.76 15.22 -3.92
N SER A 256 -14.57 13.94 -4.15
CA SER A 256 -15.45 13.10 -4.97
C SER A 256 -15.73 11.76 -4.31
N VAL A 257 -17.00 11.51 -3.99
CA VAL A 257 -17.48 10.21 -3.50
C VAL A 257 -17.19 9.10 -4.52
N ASP A 258 -17.47 9.37 -5.81
CA ASP A 258 -17.27 8.37 -6.86
C ASP A 258 -15.79 8.01 -7.04
N SER A 259 -14.89 8.99 -7.02
CA SER A 259 -13.45 8.71 -7.09
C SER A 259 -12.98 7.90 -5.87
N MET A 260 -13.51 8.18 -4.68
CA MET A 260 -13.17 7.43 -3.47
C MET A 260 -13.64 5.97 -3.56
N ILE A 261 -14.87 5.75 -4.02
CA ILE A 261 -15.42 4.39 -4.24
C ILE A 261 -14.61 3.66 -5.31
N HIS A 262 -14.31 4.33 -6.41
CA HIS A 262 -13.56 3.77 -7.54
C HIS A 262 -12.18 3.22 -7.10
N GLU A 263 -11.39 4.07 -6.47
CA GLU A 263 -10.03 3.70 -6.06
C GLU A 263 -10.04 2.67 -4.91
N ALA A 264 -10.98 2.78 -3.96
CA ALA A 264 -11.17 1.78 -2.93
C ALA A 264 -11.55 0.41 -3.50
N THR A 265 -12.38 0.37 -4.55
CA THR A 265 -12.77 -0.89 -5.22
C THR A 265 -11.56 -1.59 -5.81
N HIS A 266 -10.61 -0.87 -6.42
CA HIS A 266 -9.36 -1.46 -6.89
C HIS A 266 -8.55 -2.11 -5.78
N LEU A 267 -8.44 -1.46 -4.60
CA LEU A 267 -7.75 -2.04 -3.45
C LEU A 267 -8.44 -3.32 -2.95
N LEU A 268 -9.76 -3.31 -2.84
CA LEU A 268 -10.54 -4.48 -2.40
C LEU A 268 -10.43 -5.65 -3.39
N MET A 269 -10.47 -5.38 -4.69
CA MET A 269 -10.26 -6.42 -5.71
C MET A 269 -8.88 -7.07 -5.56
N ASN A 270 -7.85 -6.28 -5.32
CA ASN A 270 -6.50 -6.80 -5.09
C ASN A 270 -6.41 -7.64 -3.81
N GLN A 271 -7.06 -7.21 -2.72
CA GLN A 271 -7.14 -8.00 -1.48
C GLN A 271 -7.82 -9.36 -1.72
N LYS A 272 -8.88 -9.42 -2.55
CA LYS A 272 -9.56 -10.68 -2.90
C LYS A 272 -8.66 -11.59 -3.73
N MET A 273 -7.92 -11.05 -4.67
CA MET A 273 -7.07 -11.84 -5.57
C MET A 273 -5.85 -12.43 -4.84
N ASN A 274 -5.31 -11.75 -3.84
CA ASN A 274 -4.24 -12.14 -2.91
C ASN A 274 -3.15 -13.07 -3.52
N SER A 275 -2.84 -12.89 -4.80
CA SER A 275 -1.84 -13.68 -5.51
C SER A 275 -1.05 -12.80 -6.48
N PRO A 276 0.28 -12.77 -6.38
CA PRO A 276 1.12 -12.01 -7.30
C PRO A 276 1.04 -12.52 -8.75
N LEU A 277 0.50 -13.73 -8.96
CA LEU A 277 0.30 -14.32 -10.28
C LEU A 277 -1.07 -14.03 -10.87
N SER A 278 -2.02 -13.56 -10.06
CA SER A 278 -3.37 -13.24 -10.52
C SER A 278 -3.41 -11.86 -11.13
N ARG A 279 -3.61 -11.78 -12.43
CA ARG A 279 -3.84 -10.51 -13.12
C ARG A 279 -5.33 -10.37 -13.43
N VAL A 280 -5.94 -9.34 -12.86
CA VAL A 280 -7.29 -8.94 -13.25
C VAL A 280 -7.19 -8.19 -14.56
N PRO A 281 -7.92 -8.58 -15.63
CA PRO A 281 -7.96 -7.80 -16.85
C PRO A 281 -8.45 -6.38 -16.57
N ALA A 282 -7.86 -5.37 -17.23
CA ALA A 282 -8.20 -3.98 -16.96
C ALA A 282 -9.71 -3.68 -17.15
N TRP A 283 -10.36 -4.30 -18.15
CA TRP A 283 -11.80 -4.11 -18.34
C TRP A 283 -12.65 -4.57 -17.15
N LEU A 284 -12.24 -5.64 -16.46
CA LEU A 284 -12.98 -6.13 -15.27
C LEU A 284 -12.71 -5.24 -14.06
N SER A 285 -11.45 -4.86 -13.86
CA SER A 285 -11.04 -3.98 -12.76
C SER A 285 -11.73 -2.62 -12.87
N GLU A 286 -11.60 -1.96 -14.02
CA GLU A 286 -12.22 -0.64 -14.24
C GLU A 286 -13.74 -0.73 -14.30
N GLY A 287 -14.26 -1.77 -14.96
CA GLY A 287 -15.71 -1.97 -15.08
C GLY A 287 -16.39 -2.17 -13.72
N LEU A 288 -15.77 -2.91 -12.80
CA LEU A 288 -16.31 -3.12 -11.47
C LEU A 288 -16.20 -1.84 -10.62
N ALA A 289 -15.06 -1.15 -10.66
CA ALA A 289 -14.88 0.10 -9.96
C ALA A 289 -15.94 1.13 -10.37
N MET A 290 -16.19 1.27 -11.67
CA MET A 290 -17.20 2.18 -12.21
C MET A 290 -18.65 1.73 -12.00
N TYR A 291 -18.88 0.43 -11.87
CA TYR A 291 -20.23 -0.10 -11.60
C TYR A 291 -20.75 0.37 -10.23
N PHE A 292 -19.85 0.51 -9.25
CA PHE A 292 -20.20 0.95 -7.90
C PHE A 292 -20.24 2.47 -7.72
N GLU A 293 -19.77 3.26 -8.68
CA GLU A 293 -19.93 4.72 -8.64
C GLU A 293 -21.41 5.11 -8.60
N ILE A 294 -21.73 6.15 -7.85
CA ILE A 294 -23.13 6.59 -7.64
C ILE A 294 -23.69 7.25 -8.92
N ASP A 295 -22.86 8.09 -9.58
CA ASP A 295 -23.25 8.77 -10.82
C ASP A 295 -22.62 8.13 -12.05
N SER A 296 -23.23 7.03 -12.50
CA SER A 296 -22.74 6.26 -13.65
C SER A 296 -23.48 6.48 -14.97
N LYS A 297 -24.61 7.20 -14.97
CA LYS A 297 -25.53 7.28 -16.11
C LYS A 297 -24.94 7.93 -17.38
N HIS A 298 -24.09 8.94 -17.23
CA HIS A 298 -23.49 9.65 -18.38
C HIS A 298 -22.53 8.78 -19.20
N ARG A 299 -22.02 7.69 -18.65
CA ARG A 299 -21.06 6.80 -19.32
C ARG A 299 -21.72 5.84 -20.30
N THR A 300 -22.97 5.43 -20.05
CA THR A 300 -23.76 4.65 -21.01
C THR A 300 -23.80 5.34 -22.37
N ARG A 301 -24.04 6.65 -22.38
CA ARG A 301 -24.02 7.43 -23.62
C ARG A 301 -22.65 7.42 -24.31
N THR A 302 -21.56 7.45 -23.57
CA THR A 302 -20.21 7.34 -24.12
C THR A 302 -19.96 5.98 -24.76
N ALA A 303 -20.44 4.89 -24.16
CA ALA A 303 -20.37 3.55 -24.72
C ALA A 303 -21.20 3.43 -26.01
N GLU A 304 -22.43 3.99 -26.03
CA GLU A 304 -23.28 4.04 -27.23
C GLU A 304 -22.58 4.78 -28.39
N ILE A 305 -21.97 5.94 -28.12
CA ILE A 305 -21.19 6.68 -29.11
C ILE A 305 -20.01 5.82 -29.60
N GLY A 306 -19.31 5.15 -28.70
CA GLY A 306 -18.22 4.23 -29.05
C GLY A 306 -18.68 3.10 -29.96
N TYR A 307 -19.86 2.54 -29.71
CA TYR A 307 -20.49 1.52 -30.56
C TYR A 307 -20.81 2.06 -31.96
N LEU A 308 -21.50 3.17 -32.03
CA LEU A 308 -21.86 3.81 -33.34
C LEU A 308 -20.62 4.18 -34.15
N GLN A 309 -19.53 4.56 -33.49
CA GLN A 309 -18.26 4.89 -34.14
C GLN A 309 -17.38 3.66 -34.44
N LYS A 310 -17.85 2.45 -34.14
CA LYS A 310 -17.09 1.19 -34.28
C LYS A 310 -15.75 1.21 -33.52
N LYS A 311 -15.71 1.86 -32.37
CA LYS A 311 -14.52 1.99 -31.52
C LYS A 311 -14.52 1.04 -30.31
N LEU A 312 -15.60 0.28 -30.11
CA LEU A 312 -15.63 -0.74 -29.08
C LEU A 312 -14.64 -1.87 -29.45
N ARG A 313 -13.96 -2.37 -28.43
CA ARG A 313 -12.94 -3.39 -28.58
C ARG A 313 -13.48 -4.76 -28.16
N PRO A 314 -13.03 -5.88 -28.75
CA PRO A 314 -13.32 -7.20 -28.21
C PRO A 314 -12.64 -7.40 -26.86
N LEU A 315 -13.26 -8.14 -25.95
CA LEU A 315 -12.75 -8.40 -24.58
C LEU A 315 -11.30 -8.89 -24.57
N SER A 316 -10.92 -9.72 -25.51
CA SER A 316 -9.56 -10.25 -25.64
C SER A 316 -8.48 -9.17 -25.87
N SER A 317 -8.86 -7.96 -26.24
CA SER A 317 -7.94 -6.83 -26.42
C SER A 317 -8.08 -5.77 -25.31
N MET A 318 -8.86 -6.06 -24.26
CA MET A 318 -9.15 -5.13 -23.17
C MET A 318 -8.42 -5.48 -21.86
N GLU A 319 -7.30 -6.17 -21.96
CA GLU A 319 -6.49 -6.54 -20.80
C GLU A 319 -5.72 -5.36 -20.19
N SER A 320 -5.50 -4.31 -20.98
CA SER A 320 -4.81 -3.09 -20.54
C SER A 320 -5.56 -1.83 -20.99
N VAL A 321 -5.45 -0.76 -20.19
CA VAL A 321 -6.01 0.56 -20.51
C VAL A 321 -5.27 1.15 -21.70
N PRO A 322 -5.96 1.70 -22.72
CA PRO A 322 -5.32 2.32 -23.88
C PRO A 322 -4.58 3.60 -23.51
N GLY A 323 -3.62 4.02 -24.34
CA GLY A 323 -2.80 5.20 -24.05
C GLY A 323 -3.36 6.54 -24.52
N LYS A 324 -4.41 6.57 -25.38
CA LYS A 324 -4.99 7.82 -25.93
C LYS A 324 -6.24 8.22 -25.16
N SER A 325 -6.38 9.49 -24.84
CA SER A 325 -7.45 10.04 -24.00
C SER A 325 -8.87 9.66 -24.41
N MET A 326 -9.20 9.75 -25.71
CA MET A 326 -10.52 9.38 -26.19
C MET A 326 -10.76 7.87 -26.07
N ASP A 327 -9.75 7.06 -26.38
CA ASP A 327 -9.84 5.61 -26.28
C ASP A 327 -9.99 5.15 -24.82
N ILE A 328 -9.35 5.86 -23.88
CA ILE A 328 -9.50 5.63 -22.44
C ILE A 328 -10.95 5.84 -22.01
N ARG A 329 -11.57 6.94 -22.40
CA ARG A 329 -12.97 7.24 -22.05
C ARG A 329 -13.94 6.20 -22.58
N ILE A 330 -13.76 5.77 -23.85
CA ILE A 330 -14.58 4.72 -24.45
C ILE A 330 -14.30 3.37 -23.75
N PHE A 331 -13.06 3.08 -23.45
CA PHE A 331 -12.66 1.84 -22.75
C PHE A 331 -13.36 1.74 -21.39
N TYR A 332 -13.32 2.79 -20.58
CA TYR A 332 -13.99 2.82 -19.30
C TYR A 332 -15.50 2.64 -19.41
N ALA A 333 -16.14 3.42 -20.28
CA ALA A 333 -17.57 3.31 -20.50
C ALA A 333 -18.00 1.91 -20.99
N HIS A 334 -17.22 1.31 -21.89
CA HIS A 334 -17.45 -0.05 -22.36
C HIS A 334 -17.25 -1.09 -21.26
N SER A 335 -16.19 -0.97 -20.46
CA SER A 335 -15.91 -1.84 -19.32
C SER A 335 -17.06 -1.86 -18.32
N GLN A 336 -17.61 -0.69 -18.00
CA GLN A 336 -18.77 -0.57 -17.11
C GLN A 336 -20.01 -1.30 -17.66
N GLU A 337 -20.33 -1.13 -18.95
CA GLU A 337 -21.48 -1.80 -19.57
C GLU A 337 -21.31 -3.33 -19.61
N ILE A 338 -20.09 -3.81 -19.85
CA ILE A 338 -19.79 -5.24 -19.82
C ILE A 338 -20.04 -5.82 -18.42
N VAL A 339 -19.61 -5.13 -17.36
CA VAL A 339 -19.84 -5.61 -15.97
C VAL A 339 -21.30 -5.47 -15.57
N ARG A 340 -21.96 -4.40 -15.98
CA ARG A 340 -23.37 -4.14 -15.64
C ARG A 340 -24.31 -5.21 -16.17
N TYR A 341 -24.07 -5.73 -17.38
CA TYR A 341 -24.94 -6.70 -18.03
C TYR A 341 -25.06 -8.02 -17.22
N PRO A 342 -24.00 -8.76 -16.89
CA PRO A 342 -24.12 -9.98 -16.10
C PRO A 342 -24.66 -9.75 -14.69
N VAL A 343 -24.27 -8.67 -14.03
CA VAL A 343 -24.73 -8.39 -12.66
C VAL A 343 -26.24 -8.13 -12.65
N SER A 344 -26.75 -7.33 -13.58
CA SER A 344 -28.20 -7.08 -13.71
C SER A 344 -28.96 -8.37 -14.05
N TYR A 345 -28.40 -9.23 -14.91
CA TYR A 345 -29.03 -10.47 -15.33
C TYR A 345 -29.08 -11.51 -14.21
N THR A 346 -28.03 -11.64 -13.40
CA THR A 346 -27.98 -12.57 -12.26
C THR A 346 -28.98 -12.19 -11.15
N HIS A 347 -29.21 -10.91 -10.92
CA HIS A 347 -30.24 -10.44 -9.99
C HIS A 347 -31.67 -10.72 -10.48
N LEU A 348 -31.90 -10.76 -11.79
CA LEU A 348 -33.21 -11.05 -12.38
C LEU A 348 -33.52 -12.56 -12.49
N THR A 349 -32.49 -13.42 -12.46
CA THR A 349 -32.63 -14.85 -12.74
C THR A 349 -32.38 -15.76 -11.55
N LEU A 350 -32.12 -15.23 -10.35
CA LEU A 350 -32.11 -16.06 -9.15
C LEU A 350 -33.55 -16.55 -8.89
N PRO A 351 -33.86 -17.87 -9.06
CA PRO A 351 -35.17 -18.37 -8.71
C PRO A 351 -35.32 -18.18 -7.20
N THR A 352 -36.29 -17.41 -6.81
CA THR A 352 -36.90 -17.46 -5.46
C THR A 352 -37.23 -18.92 -5.23
N LYS A 353 -36.46 -19.61 -4.37
CA LYS A 353 -36.90 -20.90 -3.86
C LYS A 353 -38.22 -20.70 -3.14
N ALA A 354 -39.29 -21.20 -3.75
CA ALA A 354 -40.56 -21.42 -3.09
C ALA A 354 -40.38 -22.48 -1.99
#